data_ffa31f1a84d2bcf8a12c875d6d6d9255
#
_entry.id   ffa31f1a84d2bcf8a12c875d6d6d9255
#
_cell.length_a   1.000
_cell.length_b   1.000
_cell.length_c   1.000
_cell.angle_alpha   90.00
_cell.angle_beta   90.00
_cell.angle_gamma   90.00
#
_symmetry.space_group_name_H-M   'P 1'
#
loop_
_entity.id
_entity.type
_entity.pdbx_description
1 polymer ?
#
loop_
_entity_poly.entity_id
_entity_poly.type
_entity_poly.pdbx_seq_one_letter_code
_entity_poly.pdbx_strand_id
1 'polypeptide(L)'
;MFIAGKNIIFVAGLGGIGLETSREIVKSGPKNLVILDRAPNPAAIAELQALNPKVTVSFYLYDVTVPQSETVKLLKTIFAKLKTIDLLINGAGILDDHQIERTIAVNFTGTVNTTTAIMEFWDKRKGGPGGVVANICSVTGFNSIYQVPVYSASKAAALSFTSSIAKLATITGVTVYSINPGITDTTLVHKFNSWLDVEPHVAEKLLAFPTQTSLACAKNFVKAIEANKNGAIWKLDLGRLDEIEWTKHWDSGI
;
A
#
# COMPACT_ATOMS: atom_id res chain seq x y z
N MET A 1 6.55 18.54 7.85
CA MET A 1 6.42 17.08 7.69
C MET A 1 4.93 16.74 7.61
N PHE A 2 4.55 15.96 6.58
CA PHE A 2 3.14 15.61 6.35
C PHE A 2 2.59 14.63 7.41
N ILE A 3 3.38 13.62 7.83
CA ILE A 3 2.96 12.55 8.76
C ILE A 3 2.67 13.08 10.18
N ALA A 4 3.43 14.06 10.66
CA ALA A 4 3.33 14.53 12.03
C ALA A 4 1.91 15.01 12.38
N GLY A 5 1.37 14.51 13.50
CA GLY A 5 0.03 14.84 13.99
C GLY A 5 -1.15 14.26 13.21
N LYS A 6 -0.91 13.46 12.16
CA LYS A 6 -1.93 12.88 11.30
C LYS A 6 -2.58 11.62 11.87
N ASN A 7 -3.79 11.35 11.43
CA ASN A 7 -4.50 10.09 11.66
C ASN A 7 -4.32 9.20 10.42
N ILE A 8 -3.64 8.09 10.57
CA ILE A 8 -3.22 7.21 9.47
C ILE A 8 -3.86 5.85 9.62
N ILE A 9 -4.44 5.33 8.52
CA ILE A 9 -4.83 3.92 8.39
C ILE A 9 -3.79 3.22 7.53
N PHE A 10 -3.26 2.09 8.00
CA PHE A 10 -2.35 1.25 7.23
C PHE A 10 -2.91 -0.17 7.14
N VAL A 11 -3.36 -0.53 5.95
CA VAL A 11 -3.82 -1.88 5.60
C VAL A 11 -2.62 -2.78 5.36
N ALA A 12 -2.55 -3.92 6.04
CA ALA A 12 -1.41 -4.85 6.10
C ALA A 12 -0.12 -4.19 6.68
N GLY A 13 -0.29 -3.32 7.67
CA GLY A 13 0.81 -2.62 8.32
C GLY A 13 1.68 -3.49 9.23
N LEU A 14 1.40 -4.79 9.37
CA LEU A 14 2.20 -5.77 10.14
C LEU A 14 2.99 -6.75 9.26
N GLY A 15 2.86 -6.67 7.93
CA GLY A 15 3.62 -7.50 6.99
C GLY A 15 5.08 -7.05 6.84
N GLY A 16 5.87 -7.74 6.01
CA GLY A 16 7.32 -7.50 5.87
C GLY A 16 7.71 -6.03 5.66
N ILE A 17 7.35 -5.42 4.52
CA ILE A 17 7.55 -3.98 4.28
C ILE A 17 6.67 -3.16 5.21
N GLY A 18 5.44 -3.62 5.48
CA GLY A 18 4.44 -2.90 6.29
C GLY A 18 4.93 -2.62 7.71
N LEU A 19 5.50 -3.61 8.40
CA LEU A 19 5.95 -3.44 9.79
C LEU A 19 7.12 -2.46 9.91
N GLU A 20 8.12 -2.57 9.03
CA GLU A 20 9.23 -1.59 9.00
C GLU A 20 8.74 -0.18 8.67
N THR A 21 7.79 -0.06 7.72
CA THR A 21 7.18 1.25 7.39
C THR A 21 6.36 1.78 8.56
N SER A 22 5.63 0.92 9.29
CA SER A 22 4.90 1.32 10.50
C SER A 22 5.85 1.85 11.59
N ARG A 23 7.04 1.25 11.76
CA ARG A 23 8.08 1.76 12.66
C ARG A 23 8.54 3.16 12.27
N GLU A 24 8.87 3.37 11.01
CA GLU A 24 9.32 4.67 10.52
C GLU A 24 8.21 5.74 10.57
N ILE A 25 6.96 5.35 10.31
CA ILE A 25 5.79 6.24 10.47
C ILE A 25 5.63 6.65 11.95
N VAL A 26 5.70 5.71 12.90
CA VAL A 26 5.58 6.02 14.33
C VAL A 26 6.68 6.96 14.80
N LYS A 27 7.91 6.79 14.33
CA LYS A 27 9.03 7.72 14.59
C LYS A 27 8.76 9.12 14.06
N SER A 28 8.01 9.25 12.98
CA SER A 28 7.64 10.55 12.37
C SER A 28 6.52 11.27 13.15
N GLY A 29 5.95 10.66 14.19
CA GLY A 29 5.03 11.28 15.13
C GLY A 29 3.62 11.56 14.61
N PRO A 30 2.92 10.61 13.97
CA PRO A 30 1.50 10.76 13.70
C PRO A 30 0.73 10.87 15.03
N LYS A 31 -0.50 11.36 15.00
CA LYS A 31 -1.38 11.33 16.17
C LYS A 31 -1.88 9.91 16.44
N ASN A 32 -2.37 9.25 15.38
CA ASN A 32 -2.86 7.89 15.45
C ASN A 32 -2.32 7.07 14.26
N LEU A 33 -1.91 5.83 14.53
CA LEU A 33 -1.67 4.79 13.53
C LEU A 33 -2.65 3.64 13.75
N VAL A 34 -3.60 3.50 12.84
CA VAL A 34 -4.56 2.40 12.83
C VAL A 34 -4.07 1.32 11.87
N ILE A 35 -3.77 0.17 12.40
CA ILE A 35 -3.36 -1.00 11.62
C ILE A 35 -4.60 -1.84 11.30
N LEU A 36 -4.84 -2.09 10.03
CA LEU A 36 -5.83 -3.06 9.56
C LEU A 36 -5.07 -4.26 8.99
N ASP A 37 -5.19 -5.43 9.60
CA ASP A 37 -4.47 -6.63 9.14
C ASP A 37 -5.31 -7.88 9.36
N ARG A 38 -5.07 -8.93 8.57
CA ARG A 38 -5.80 -10.20 8.64
C ARG A 38 -5.41 -11.08 9.82
N ALA A 39 -4.30 -10.77 10.48
CA ALA A 39 -3.83 -11.51 11.63
C ALA A 39 -3.29 -10.56 12.71
N PRO A 40 -3.67 -10.74 13.97
CA PRO A 40 -3.13 -9.94 15.06
C PRO A 40 -1.66 -10.29 15.31
N ASN A 41 -0.86 -9.28 15.66
CA ASN A 41 0.49 -9.43 16.18
C ASN A 41 0.64 -8.51 17.39
N PRO A 42 0.21 -8.95 18.59
CA PRO A 42 0.25 -8.12 19.81
C PRO A 42 1.65 -7.63 20.16
N ALA A 43 2.67 -8.45 19.91
CA ALA A 43 4.07 -8.07 20.19
C ALA A 43 4.52 -6.91 19.30
N ALA A 44 4.21 -6.95 18.00
CA ALA A 44 4.51 -5.85 17.08
C ALA A 44 3.73 -4.58 17.42
N ILE A 45 2.46 -4.69 17.83
CA ILE A 45 1.66 -3.53 18.26
C ILE A 45 2.25 -2.90 19.53
N ALA A 46 2.65 -3.72 20.53
CA ALA A 46 3.29 -3.23 21.73
C ALA A 46 4.64 -2.56 21.44
N GLU A 47 5.44 -3.14 20.55
CA GLU A 47 6.69 -2.54 20.06
C GLU A 47 6.46 -1.17 19.41
N LEU A 48 5.51 -1.09 18.46
CA LEU A 48 5.17 0.17 17.80
C LEU A 48 4.71 1.24 18.79
N GLN A 49 3.89 0.86 19.78
CA GLN A 49 3.44 1.77 20.83
C GLN A 49 4.61 2.26 21.70
N ALA A 50 5.59 1.39 21.98
CA ALA A 50 6.77 1.73 22.79
C ALA A 50 7.76 2.65 22.06
N LEU A 51 7.83 2.60 20.71
CA LEU A 51 8.72 3.45 19.91
C LEU A 51 8.43 4.94 20.08
N ASN A 52 7.16 5.30 20.25
CA ASN A 52 6.76 6.69 20.52
C ASN A 52 5.46 6.72 21.36
N PRO A 53 5.57 6.90 22.68
CA PRO A 53 4.40 6.91 23.59
C PRO A 53 3.35 8.00 23.30
N LYS A 54 3.71 9.02 22.51
CA LYS A 54 2.78 10.09 22.10
C LYS A 54 1.85 9.67 20.95
N VAL A 55 2.19 8.60 20.24
CA VAL A 55 1.41 8.05 19.14
C VAL A 55 0.46 6.99 19.68
N THR A 56 -0.81 7.05 19.31
CA THR A 56 -1.75 5.96 19.63
C THR A 56 -1.72 4.94 18.50
N VAL A 57 -1.30 3.69 18.79
CA VAL A 57 -1.34 2.58 17.85
C VAL A 57 -2.54 1.71 18.17
N SER A 58 -3.37 1.41 17.17
CA SER A 58 -4.54 0.55 17.33
C SER A 58 -4.63 -0.47 16.20
N PHE A 59 -5.25 -1.61 16.48
CA PHE A 59 -5.40 -2.72 15.55
C PHE A 59 -6.88 -3.06 15.36
N TYR A 60 -7.25 -3.36 14.11
CA TYR A 60 -8.53 -3.98 13.75
C TYR A 60 -8.29 -5.15 12.83
N LEU A 61 -8.94 -6.26 13.11
CA LEU A 61 -8.93 -7.43 12.23
C LEU A 61 -9.64 -7.09 10.92
N TYR A 62 -8.96 -7.26 9.80
CA TYR A 62 -9.50 -6.91 8.50
C TYR A 62 -8.88 -7.76 7.38
N ASP A 63 -9.73 -8.40 6.59
CA ASP A 63 -9.36 -9.05 5.34
C ASP A 63 -9.82 -8.16 4.17
N VAL A 64 -8.92 -7.80 3.27
CA VAL A 64 -9.22 -6.94 2.12
C VAL A 64 -10.16 -7.58 1.10
N THR A 65 -10.37 -8.90 1.20
CA THR A 65 -11.25 -9.66 0.29
C THR A 65 -12.72 -9.63 0.69
N VAL A 66 -13.05 -9.00 1.84
CA VAL A 66 -14.45 -8.82 2.25
C VAL A 66 -15.19 -7.90 1.27
N PRO A 67 -16.51 -7.99 1.17
CA PRO A 67 -17.32 -7.06 0.39
C PRO A 67 -17.04 -5.59 0.78
N GLN A 68 -17.08 -4.67 -0.19
CA GLN A 68 -16.86 -3.24 0.06
C GLN A 68 -17.75 -2.67 1.18
N SER A 69 -19.00 -3.16 1.31
CA SER A 69 -19.91 -2.74 2.37
C SER A 69 -19.38 -3.00 3.78
N GLU A 70 -18.65 -4.09 3.99
CA GLU A 70 -17.98 -4.37 5.27
C GLU A 70 -16.81 -3.43 5.52
N THR A 71 -16.04 -3.11 4.47
CA THR A 71 -14.99 -2.10 4.54
C THR A 71 -15.56 -0.73 4.95
N VAL A 72 -16.67 -0.31 4.35
CA VAL A 72 -17.36 0.95 4.69
C VAL A 72 -17.82 0.94 6.15
N LYS A 73 -18.39 -0.18 6.66
CA LYS A 73 -18.79 -0.30 8.07
C LYS A 73 -17.60 -0.15 9.01
N LEU A 74 -16.47 -0.80 8.70
CA LEU A 74 -15.24 -0.69 9.49
C LEU A 74 -14.73 0.75 9.50
N LEU A 75 -14.67 1.39 8.34
CA LEU A 75 -14.24 2.80 8.23
C LEU A 75 -15.17 3.73 9.02
N LYS A 76 -16.49 3.55 8.97
CA LYS A 76 -17.44 4.31 9.80
C LYS A 76 -17.10 4.22 11.29
N THR A 77 -16.77 3.02 11.78
CA THR A 77 -16.37 2.80 13.18
C THR A 77 -15.09 3.59 13.52
N ILE A 78 -14.09 3.57 12.62
CA ILE A 78 -12.83 4.27 12.84
C ILE A 78 -13.04 5.80 12.78
N PHE A 79 -13.81 6.29 11.81
CA PHE A 79 -14.17 7.72 11.71
C PHE A 79 -14.95 8.21 12.95
N ALA A 80 -15.88 7.41 13.49
CA ALA A 80 -16.60 7.75 14.71
C ALA A 80 -15.66 7.95 15.89
N LYS A 81 -14.58 7.17 15.99
CA LYS A 81 -13.58 7.24 17.05
C LYS A 81 -12.59 8.39 16.86
N LEU A 82 -12.02 8.52 15.65
CA LEU A 82 -10.94 9.47 15.38
C LEU A 82 -11.41 10.86 14.90
N LYS A 83 -12.66 10.97 14.42
CA LYS A 83 -13.28 12.13 13.79
C LYS A 83 -12.72 12.47 12.41
N THR A 84 -11.42 12.35 12.20
CA THR A 84 -10.73 12.57 10.92
C THR A 84 -9.78 11.42 10.63
N ILE A 85 -9.57 11.16 9.36
CA ILE A 85 -8.51 10.31 8.85
C ILE A 85 -7.84 11.10 7.74
N ASP A 86 -6.51 11.17 7.71
CA ASP A 86 -5.75 12.01 6.80
C ASP A 86 -5.07 11.20 5.70
N LEU A 87 -4.66 9.96 6.01
CA LEU A 87 -3.92 9.08 5.11
C LEU A 87 -4.42 7.64 5.20
N LEU A 88 -4.70 7.03 4.06
CA LEU A 88 -4.88 5.60 3.89
C LEU A 88 -3.68 5.02 3.12
N ILE A 89 -3.04 4.00 3.67
CA ILE A 89 -2.01 3.21 2.99
C ILE A 89 -2.58 1.82 2.71
N ASN A 90 -2.66 1.44 1.44
CA ASN A 90 -3.07 0.12 1.01
C ASN A 90 -1.84 -0.74 0.73
N GLY A 91 -1.50 -1.61 1.68
CA GLY A 91 -0.31 -2.45 1.63
C GLY A 91 -0.56 -3.95 1.51
N ALA A 92 -1.81 -4.38 1.42
CA ALA A 92 -2.11 -5.79 1.26
C ALA A 92 -1.58 -6.35 -0.06
N GLY A 93 -0.95 -7.52 0.00
CA GLY A 93 -0.45 -8.19 -1.18
C GLY A 93 0.01 -9.60 -0.88
N ILE A 94 -0.21 -10.49 -1.84
CA ILE A 94 0.32 -11.85 -1.86
C ILE A 94 1.00 -12.09 -3.20
N LEU A 95 1.93 -13.02 -3.21
CA LEU A 95 2.64 -13.50 -4.40
C LEU A 95 2.43 -15.00 -4.47
N ASP A 96 1.38 -15.41 -5.20
CA ASP A 96 0.99 -16.81 -5.34
C ASP A 96 0.24 -16.99 -6.66
N ASP A 97 0.96 -17.35 -7.69
CA ASP A 97 0.39 -17.49 -9.03
C ASP A 97 -0.39 -18.81 -9.23
N HIS A 98 -0.35 -19.73 -8.24
CA HIS A 98 -1.24 -20.90 -8.21
C HIS A 98 -2.66 -20.53 -7.73
N GLN A 99 -2.82 -19.42 -7.00
CA GLN A 99 -4.11 -18.94 -6.50
C GLN A 99 -4.56 -17.68 -7.24
N ILE A 100 -4.91 -17.83 -8.53
CA ILE A 100 -5.19 -16.71 -9.44
C ILE A 100 -6.24 -15.76 -8.86
N GLU A 101 -7.43 -16.28 -8.54
CA GLU A 101 -8.55 -15.47 -8.04
C GLU A 101 -8.19 -14.75 -6.74
N ARG A 102 -7.48 -15.44 -5.84
CA ARG A 102 -7.08 -14.87 -4.57
C ARG A 102 -6.03 -13.78 -4.75
N THR A 103 -5.07 -13.99 -5.65
CA THR A 103 -4.04 -12.98 -5.96
C THR A 103 -4.67 -11.72 -6.53
N ILE A 104 -5.62 -11.85 -7.46
CA ILE A 104 -6.39 -10.70 -7.97
C ILE A 104 -7.25 -10.07 -6.88
N ALA A 105 -7.96 -10.87 -6.08
CA ALA A 105 -8.83 -10.37 -5.01
C ALA A 105 -8.05 -9.56 -3.97
N VAL A 106 -6.88 -10.04 -3.54
CA VAL A 106 -6.06 -9.33 -2.54
C VAL A 106 -5.35 -8.12 -3.14
N ASN A 107 -4.60 -8.31 -4.23
CA ASN A 107 -3.67 -7.31 -4.73
C ASN A 107 -4.36 -6.15 -5.47
N PHE A 108 -5.48 -6.43 -6.13
CA PHE A 108 -6.20 -5.46 -6.94
C PHE A 108 -7.56 -5.11 -6.34
N THR A 109 -8.49 -6.07 -6.26
CA THR A 109 -9.87 -5.79 -5.80
C THR A 109 -9.89 -5.19 -4.39
N GLY A 110 -9.06 -5.72 -3.46
CA GLY A 110 -8.92 -5.17 -2.11
C GLY A 110 -8.44 -3.71 -2.10
N THR A 111 -7.45 -3.39 -2.93
CA THR A 111 -6.96 -2.01 -3.09
C THR A 111 -8.06 -1.09 -3.66
N VAL A 112 -8.82 -1.55 -4.65
CA VAL A 112 -9.95 -0.81 -5.22
C VAL A 112 -11.03 -0.58 -4.15
N ASN A 113 -11.43 -1.63 -3.45
CA ASN A 113 -12.50 -1.57 -2.44
C ASN A 113 -12.15 -0.63 -1.29
N THR A 114 -10.93 -0.69 -0.75
CA THR A 114 -10.52 0.19 0.35
C THR A 114 -10.38 1.63 -0.11
N THR A 115 -9.80 1.87 -1.29
CA THR A 115 -9.68 3.22 -1.87
C THR A 115 -11.04 3.84 -2.13
N THR A 116 -11.96 3.12 -2.78
CA THR A 116 -13.28 3.65 -3.09
C THR A 116 -14.15 3.81 -1.85
N ALA A 117 -14.02 2.91 -0.86
CA ALA A 117 -14.73 3.03 0.42
C ALA A 117 -14.33 4.29 1.20
N ILE A 118 -13.03 4.62 1.28
CA ILE A 118 -12.59 5.83 2.00
C ILE A 118 -12.99 7.09 1.27
N MET A 119 -13.05 7.07 -0.07
CA MET A 119 -13.50 8.21 -0.86
C MET A 119 -14.95 8.61 -0.58
N GLU A 120 -15.80 7.70 -0.07
CA GLU A 120 -17.16 8.05 0.37
C GLU A 120 -17.15 9.10 1.49
N PHE A 121 -16.09 9.15 2.31
CA PHE A 121 -15.93 10.08 3.42
C PHE A 121 -15.12 11.32 3.05
N TRP A 122 -14.27 11.23 2.03
CA TRP A 122 -13.31 12.27 1.70
C TRP A 122 -13.71 13.15 0.51
N ASP A 123 -14.59 12.65 -0.37
CA ASP A 123 -14.96 13.34 -1.60
C ASP A 123 -15.59 14.70 -1.32
N LYS A 124 -14.91 15.76 -1.74
CA LYS A 124 -15.38 17.15 -1.57
C LYS A 124 -16.74 17.41 -2.23
N ARG A 125 -17.09 16.70 -3.31
CA ARG A 125 -18.42 16.79 -3.94
C ARG A 125 -19.53 16.34 -2.99
N LYS A 126 -19.21 15.50 -2.00
CA LYS A 126 -20.13 14.99 -1.00
C LYS A 126 -19.96 15.70 0.37
N GLY A 127 -19.23 16.81 0.41
CA GLY A 127 -18.94 17.54 1.65
C GLY A 127 -17.77 16.97 2.46
N GLY A 128 -17.01 16.04 1.91
CA GLY A 128 -15.83 15.49 2.56
C GLY A 128 -14.64 16.46 2.61
N PRO A 129 -13.68 16.25 3.52
CA PRO A 129 -12.54 17.15 3.70
C PRO A 129 -11.42 16.98 2.67
N GLY A 130 -11.46 15.95 1.83
CA GLY A 130 -10.31 15.44 1.09
C GLY A 130 -9.49 14.47 1.94
N GLY A 131 -8.38 14.00 1.39
CA GLY A 131 -7.48 13.05 2.05
C GLY A 131 -6.37 12.57 1.13
N VAL A 132 -5.61 11.59 1.59
CA VAL A 132 -4.47 11.04 0.85
C VAL A 132 -4.54 9.52 0.81
N VAL A 133 -4.33 8.94 -0.37
CA VAL A 133 -4.21 7.48 -0.57
C VAL A 133 -2.83 7.16 -1.13
N ALA A 134 -2.10 6.26 -0.47
CA ALA A 134 -0.88 5.64 -0.95
C ALA A 134 -1.14 4.16 -1.25
N ASN A 135 -1.10 3.76 -2.52
CA ASN A 135 -1.31 2.37 -2.93
C ASN A 135 0.04 1.68 -3.17
N ILE A 136 0.29 0.57 -2.46
CA ILE A 136 1.47 -0.26 -2.69
C ILE A 136 1.24 -1.16 -3.90
N CYS A 137 1.90 -0.79 -5.01
CA CYS A 137 1.97 -1.58 -6.23
C CYS A 137 3.26 -2.44 -6.24
N SER A 138 4.03 -2.40 -7.32
CA SER A 138 5.33 -3.06 -7.46
C SER A 138 6.05 -2.57 -8.71
N VAL A 139 7.37 -2.71 -8.78
CA VAL A 139 8.12 -2.55 -10.02
C VAL A 139 7.66 -3.53 -11.11
N THR A 140 7.10 -4.68 -10.74
CA THR A 140 6.51 -5.64 -11.69
C THR A 140 5.24 -5.11 -12.38
N GLY A 141 4.66 -4.02 -11.86
CA GLY A 141 3.59 -3.28 -12.52
C GLY A 141 4.07 -2.46 -13.72
N PHE A 142 5.38 -2.14 -13.81
CA PHE A 142 5.99 -1.49 -14.98
C PHE A 142 6.58 -2.50 -15.95
N ASN A 143 7.34 -3.47 -15.38
CA ASN A 143 8.07 -4.49 -16.10
C ASN A 143 7.65 -5.84 -15.57
N SER A 144 6.72 -6.50 -16.25
CA SER A 144 6.27 -7.84 -15.88
C SER A 144 7.41 -8.83 -15.96
N ILE A 145 7.43 -9.77 -15.01
CA ILE A 145 8.38 -10.86 -14.98
C ILE A 145 7.65 -12.17 -15.26
N TYR A 146 8.25 -13.04 -16.10
CA TYR A 146 7.60 -14.26 -16.59
C TYR A 146 7.38 -15.31 -15.51
N GLN A 147 8.12 -15.25 -14.41
CA GLN A 147 7.99 -16.19 -13.30
C GLN A 147 6.69 -16.02 -12.52
N VAL A 148 6.11 -14.82 -12.51
CA VAL A 148 4.90 -14.50 -11.75
C VAL A 148 3.96 -13.58 -12.54
N PRO A 149 3.41 -14.08 -13.66
CA PRO A 149 2.58 -13.29 -14.57
C PRO A 149 1.28 -12.80 -13.93
N VAL A 150 0.63 -13.60 -13.07
CA VAL A 150 -0.62 -13.21 -12.39
C VAL A 150 -0.35 -12.12 -11.36
N TYR A 151 0.70 -12.25 -10.57
CA TYR A 151 1.14 -11.21 -9.66
C TYR A 151 1.45 -9.91 -10.41
N SER A 152 2.27 -9.99 -11.47
CA SER A 152 2.65 -8.83 -12.29
C SER A 152 1.41 -8.14 -12.87
N ALA A 153 0.46 -8.89 -13.43
CA ALA A 153 -0.80 -8.37 -13.94
C ALA A 153 -1.63 -7.68 -12.84
N SER A 154 -1.72 -8.28 -11.64
CA SER A 154 -2.44 -7.70 -10.51
C SER A 154 -1.85 -6.36 -10.06
N LYS A 155 -0.52 -6.24 -10.06
CA LYS A 155 0.20 -5.01 -9.69
C LYS A 155 0.15 -3.95 -10.79
N ALA A 156 0.15 -4.34 -12.07
CA ALA A 156 -0.11 -3.44 -13.18
C ALA A 156 -1.54 -2.87 -13.13
N ALA A 157 -2.53 -3.71 -12.83
CA ALA A 157 -3.91 -3.27 -12.64
C ALA A 157 -4.05 -2.27 -11.47
N ALA A 158 -3.42 -2.53 -10.33
CA ALA A 158 -3.42 -1.62 -9.18
C ALA A 158 -2.74 -0.28 -9.51
N LEU A 159 -1.64 -0.29 -10.26
CA LEU A 159 -0.93 0.90 -10.70
C LEU A 159 -1.77 1.73 -11.67
N SER A 160 -2.40 1.09 -12.67
CA SER A 160 -3.29 1.75 -13.63
C SER A 160 -4.50 2.39 -12.93
N PHE A 161 -5.14 1.66 -12.00
CA PHE A 161 -6.22 2.19 -11.16
C PHE A 161 -5.78 3.42 -10.38
N THR A 162 -4.63 3.34 -9.70
CA THR A 162 -4.07 4.43 -8.89
C THR A 162 -3.84 5.68 -9.73
N SER A 163 -3.20 5.53 -10.89
CA SER A 163 -2.93 6.61 -11.83
C SER A 163 -4.22 7.24 -12.38
N SER A 164 -5.26 6.43 -12.60
CA SER A 164 -6.56 6.91 -13.08
C SER A 164 -7.31 7.70 -12.03
N ILE A 165 -7.36 7.22 -10.79
CA ILE A 165 -8.03 7.92 -9.66
C ILE A 165 -7.29 9.23 -9.32
N ALA A 166 -5.98 9.28 -9.43
CA ALA A 166 -5.20 10.50 -9.18
C ALA A 166 -5.63 11.68 -10.07
N LYS A 167 -6.12 11.42 -11.29
CA LYS A 167 -6.65 12.45 -12.20
C LYS A 167 -7.91 13.14 -11.65
N LEU A 168 -8.59 12.54 -10.70
CA LEU A 168 -9.80 13.09 -10.06
C LEU A 168 -9.48 14.01 -8.86
N ALA A 169 -8.22 14.24 -8.52
CA ALA A 169 -7.83 14.97 -7.30
C ALA A 169 -8.38 16.39 -7.24
N THR A 170 -8.42 17.12 -8.37
CA THR A 170 -8.98 18.47 -8.42
C THR A 170 -10.48 18.52 -8.15
N ILE A 171 -11.19 17.42 -8.43
CA ILE A 171 -12.63 17.30 -8.25
C ILE A 171 -12.97 16.77 -6.85
N THR A 172 -12.27 15.71 -6.45
CA THR A 172 -12.56 15.00 -5.18
C THR A 172 -11.85 15.60 -3.97
N GLY A 173 -10.76 16.32 -4.19
CA GLY A 173 -9.84 16.77 -3.13
C GLY A 173 -9.00 15.64 -2.53
N VAL A 174 -8.96 14.47 -3.17
CA VAL A 174 -8.19 13.30 -2.70
C VAL A 174 -6.90 13.17 -3.51
N THR A 175 -5.76 13.31 -2.84
CA THR A 175 -4.44 13.03 -3.39
C THR A 175 -4.23 11.51 -3.45
N VAL A 176 -3.79 11.00 -4.58
CA VAL A 176 -3.53 9.56 -4.76
C VAL A 176 -2.19 9.37 -5.47
N TYR A 177 -1.35 8.45 -4.98
CA TYR A 177 -0.09 8.08 -5.60
C TYR A 177 0.24 6.61 -5.37
N SER A 178 1.16 6.08 -6.17
CA SER A 178 1.62 4.70 -6.06
C SER A 178 3.01 4.62 -5.44
N ILE A 179 3.20 3.56 -4.65
CA ILE A 179 4.48 3.13 -4.09
C ILE A 179 4.83 1.80 -4.76
N ASN A 180 5.97 1.73 -5.40
CA ASN A 180 6.36 0.59 -6.23
C ASN A 180 7.70 0.03 -5.75
N PRO A 181 7.70 -0.86 -4.74
CA PRO A 181 8.91 -1.52 -4.27
C PRO A 181 9.52 -2.43 -5.34
N GLY A 182 10.85 -2.42 -5.42
CA GLY A 182 11.64 -3.46 -6.06
C GLY A 182 11.72 -4.71 -5.19
N ILE A 183 12.59 -5.65 -5.59
CA ILE A 183 12.80 -6.89 -4.82
C ILE A 183 13.28 -6.52 -3.41
N THR A 184 12.43 -6.80 -2.43
CA THR A 184 12.68 -6.47 -1.04
C THR A 184 12.73 -7.76 -0.21
N ASP A 185 13.80 -7.94 0.56
CA ASP A 185 13.99 -9.10 1.42
C ASP A 185 12.88 -9.19 2.47
N THR A 186 11.92 -10.07 2.21
CA THR A 186 10.72 -10.31 3.04
C THR A 186 10.25 -11.74 2.85
N THR A 187 9.42 -12.23 3.77
CA THR A 187 8.78 -13.54 3.67
C THR A 187 8.02 -13.73 2.34
N LEU A 188 7.50 -12.65 1.76
CA LEU A 188 6.79 -12.69 0.47
C LEU A 188 7.67 -13.22 -0.65
N VAL A 189 8.95 -12.85 -0.68
CA VAL A 189 9.90 -13.22 -1.74
C VAL A 189 10.57 -14.57 -1.46
N HIS A 190 10.65 -14.96 -0.18
CA HIS A 190 11.22 -16.25 0.19
C HIS A 190 10.27 -17.44 -0.02
N LYS A 191 8.95 -17.19 -0.05
CA LYS A 191 7.93 -18.25 -0.11
C LYS A 191 6.80 -17.82 -1.05
N PHE A 192 6.94 -18.14 -2.33
CA PHE A 192 5.88 -17.91 -3.30
C PHE A 192 5.79 -19.07 -4.30
N ASN A 193 4.63 -19.18 -4.94
CA ASN A 193 4.41 -20.13 -6.02
C ASN A 193 4.47 -19.40 -7.36
N SER A 194 5.35 -19.89 -8.23
CA SER A 194 5.47 -19.42 -9.60
C SER A 194 4.40 -20.06 -10.49
N TRP A 195 3.97 -19.35 -11.50
CA TRP A 195 3.09 -19.87 -12.54
C TRP A 195 3.72 -21.10 -13.23
N LEU A 196 2.95 -22.20 -13.31
CA LEU A 196 3.33 -23.44 -13.98
C LEU A 196 4.63 -24.11 -13.48
N ASP A 197 5.12 -23.77 -12.30
CA ASP A 197 6.39 -24.31 -11.80
C ASP A 197 7.53 -24.23 -12.83
N VAL A 198 7.56 -23.12 -13.58
CA VAL A 198 8.40 -22.95 -14.80
C VAL A 198 9.88 -23.14 -14.51
N GLU A 199 10.30 -22.85 -13.28
CA GLU A 199 11.70 -22.98 -12.88
C GLU A 199 11.83 -23.53 -11.46
N PRO A 200 12.64 -24.60 -11.26
CA PRO A 200 13.06 -24.98 -9.93
C PRO A 200 13.79 -23.79 -9.25
N HIS A 201 13.57 -23.62 -7.96
CA HIS A 201 14.30 -22.62 -7.15
C HIS A 201 14.10 -21.17 -7.60
N VAL A 202 12.92 -20.84 -8.14
CA VAL A 202 12.63 -19.49 -8.66
C VAL A 202 12.80 -18.41 -7.58
N ALA A 203 12.48 -18.71 -6.31
CA ALA A 203 12.69 -17.77 -5.20
C ALA A 203 14.18 -17.49 -4.98
N GLU A 204 15.03 -18.52 -5.02
CA GLU A 204 16.48 -18.36 -4.90
C GLU A 204 17.05 -17.53 -6.05
N LYS A 205 16.56 -17.79 -7.28
CA LYS A 205 16.96 -17.00 -8.46
C LYS A 205 16.56 -15.53 -8.35
N LEU A 206 15.35 -15.24 -7.85
CA LEU A 206 14.92 -13.86 -7.61
C LEU A 206 15.77 -13.15 -6.56
N LEU A 207 16.13 -13.86 -5.48
CA LEU A 207 16.99 -13.32 -4.43
C LEU A 207 18.46 -13.19 -4.85
N ALA A 208 18.89 -13.85 -5.94
CA ALA A 208 20.20 -13.64 -6.54
C ALA A 208 20.32 -12.30 -7.29
N PHE A 209 19.19 -11.66 -7.65
CA PHE A 209 19.19 -10.28 -8.15
C PHE A 209 19.48 -9.30 -7.01
N PRO A 210 20.00 -8.09 -7.34
CA PRO A 210 20.16 -7.06 -6.35
C PRO A 210 18.85 -6.78 -5.61
N THR A 211 18.88 -6.90 -4.28
CA THR A 211 17.72 -6.72 -3.41
C THR A 211 17.95 -5.57 -2.43
N GLN A 212 16.88 -5.08 -1.85
CA GLN A 212 16.95 -4.11 -0.76
C GLN A 212 16.41 -4.71 0.54
N THR A 213 16.84 -4.17 1.67
CA THR A 213 16.26 -4.52 2.97
C THR A 213 14.89 -3.87 3.15
N SER A 214 14.01 -4.49 3.96
CA SER A 214 12.72 -3.90 4.32
C SER A 214 12.87 -2.51 4.95
N LEU A 215 13.93 -2.31 5.75
CA LEU A 215 14.22 -1.01 6.37
C LEU A 215 14.60 0.06 5.35
N ALA A 216 15.43 -0.26 4.35
CA ALA A 216 15.78 0.68 3.27
C ALA A 216 14.53 1.07 2.47
N CYS A 217 13.67 0.10 2.15
CA CYS A 217 12.38 0.32 1.51
C CYS A 217 11.49 1.24 2.36
N ALA A 218 11.33 0.94 3.66
CA ALA A 218 10.49 1.69 4.59
C ALA A 218 10.92 3.16 4.74
N LYS A 219 12.21 3.44 4.84
CA LYS A 219 12.74 4.81 4.91
C LYS A 219 12.39 5.62 3.65
N ASN A 220 12.49 5.01 2.48
CA ASN A 220 12.12 5.66 1.23
C ASN A 220 10.60 5.77 1.06
N PHE A 221 9.85 4.81 1.60
CA PHE A 221 8.39 4.89 1.66
C PHE A 221 7.94 6.13 2.44
N VAL A 222 8.49 6.36 3.62
CA VAL A 222 8.18 7.56 4.42
C VAL A 222 8.54 8.84 3.67
N LYS A 223 9.67 8.90 2.95
CA LYS A 223 10.00 10.07 2.11
C LYS A 223 8.96 10.31 1.02
N ALA A 224 8.47 9.25 0.38
CA ALA A 224 7.41 9.35 -0.63
C ALA A 224 6.09 9.88 -0.03
N ILE A 225 5.72 9.42 1.19
CA ILE A 225 4.57 9.95 1.93
C ILE A 225 4.77 11.43 2.25
N GLU A 226 5.95 11.83 2.72
CA GLU A 226 6.26 13.22 3.08
C GLU A 226 6.24 14.15 1.85
N ALA A 227 6.59 13.65 0.66
CA ALA A 227 6.47 14.39 -0.59
C ALA A 227 5.02 14.69 -0.96
N ASN A 228 4.09 13.82 -0.58
CA ASN A 228 2.64 13.97 -0.76
C ASN A 228 2.22 14.50 -2.14
N LYS A 229 2.81 13.94 -3.21
CA LYS A 229 2.63 14.41 -4.59
C LYS A 229 1.56 13.60 -5.30
N ASN A 230 0.47 14.26 -5.70
CA ASN A 230 -0.61 13.61 -6.46
C ASN A 230 -0.14 13.07 -7.80
N GLY A 231 -0.56 11.85 -8.13
CA GLY A 231 -0.23 11.17 -9.39
C GLY A 231 1.20 10.65 -9.49
N ALA A 232 2.03 10.88 -8.46
CA ALA A 232 3.41 10.40 -8.46
C ALA A 232 3.47 8.86 -8.49
N ILE A 233 4.43 8.36 -9.25
CA ILE A 233 4.75 6.93 -9.35
C ILE A 233 6.12 6.73 -8.71
N TRP A 234 6.14 6.44 -7.41
CA TRP A 234 7.35 6.29 -6.64
C TRP A 234 7.94 4.89 -6.80
N LYS A 235 9.13 4.77 -7.38
CA LYS A 235 9.91 3.53 -7.39
C LYS A 235 10.84 3.51 -6.17
N LEU A 236 10.73 2.46 -5.35
CA LEU A 236 11.58 2.22 -4.19
C LEU A 236 12.44 1.00 -4.47
N ASP A 237 13.65 1.20 -4.96
CA ASP A 237 14.49 0.10 -5.39
C ASP A 237 15.95 0.33 -5.03
N LEU A 238 16.62 -0.72 -4.56
CA LEU A 238 18.05 -0.70 -4.18
C LEU A 238 18.42 0.46 -3.22
N GLY A 239 17.50 0.75 -2.26
CA GLY A 239 17.70 1.83 -1.29
C GLY A 239 17.54 3.25 -1.86
N ARG A 240 17.05 3.39 -3.10
CA ARG A 240 16.77 4.69 -3.73
C ARG A 240 15.28 4.95 -3.81
N LEU A 241 14.92 6.21 -3.90
CA LEU A 241 13.58 6.71 -4.19
C LEU A 241 13.65 7.50 -5.49
N ASP A 242 13.01 6.99 -6.53
CA ASP A 242 12.94 7.65 -7.83
C ASP A 242 11.47 7.92 -8.17
N GLU A 243 11.16 9.05 -8.77
CA GLU A 243 9.86 9.29 -9.40
C GLU A 243 9.93 8.82 -10.85
N ILE A 244 8.99 7.98 -11.26
CA ILE A 244 8.92 7.43 -12.61
C ILE A 244 7.93 8.24 -13.42
N GLU A 245 8.36 8.74 -14.57
CA GLU A 245 7.46 9.32 -15.56
C GLU A 245 6.82 8.18 -16.39
N TRP A 246 5.49 8.18 -16.42
CA TRP A 246 4.75 7.24 -17.26
C TRP A 246 4.72 7.75 -18.69
N THR A 247 5.32 7.02 -19.61
CA THR A 247 5.27 7.35 -21.04
C THR A 247 3.84 7.21 -21.57
N LYS A 248 3.27 8.31 -22.05
CA LYS A 248 1.97 8.27 -22.73
C LYS A 248 2.18 7.69 -24.13
N HIS A 249 1.56 6.55 -24.39
CA HIS A 249 1.53 5.93 -25.72
C HIS A 249 0.26 6.27 -26.50
N TRP A 250 -0.70 6.89 -25.84
CA TRP A 250 -1.97 7.32 -26.42
C TRP A 250 -2.43 8.60 -25.74
N ASP A 251 -2.78 9.61 -26.56
CA ASP A 251 -3.37 10.84 -26.05
C ASP A 251 -4.89 10.72 -26.19
N SER A 252 -5.58 10.58 -25.08
CA SER A 252 -7.04 10.46 -25.02
C SER A 252 -7.75 11.80 -25.21
N GLY A 253 -7.03 12.92 -25.21
CA GLY A 253 -7.63 14.26 -25.21
C GLY A 253 -8.43 14.61 -23.94
N ILE A 254 -8.30 13.79 -22.87
CA ILE A 254 -9.00 13.91 -21.58
C ILE A 254 -8.02 14.38 -20.51
#